data_559ca2b89472eab0ac5d886cd1dab22b
#
_entry.id   559ca2b89472eab0ac5d886cd1dab22b
#
_cell.length_a   1.000
_cell.length_b   1.000
_cell.length_c   1.000
_cell.angle_alpha   90.00
_cell.angle_beta   90.00
_cell.angle_gamma   90.00
#
_symmetry.space_group_name_H-M   'P 1'
#
loop_
_entity.id
_entity.type
_entity.pdbx_description
1 polymer ?
#
loop_
_entity_poly.entity_id
_entity_poly.type
_entity_poly.pdbx_seq_one_letter_code
_entity_poly.pdbx_strand_id
1 'polypeptide(L)'
;GLDANVDVVALGQVTSAYELACDGQVADLAVVQEAWERGSGIESVFPYRTSPEERAAAETVPAISFEGEAAPAYHGPALLGDASGAPRVVIPVFPGNNCEYDSAAAFERAGAVPTVYVVNNLTPKAVAESTAELARLIRASQIVMIPGGFSGGDEPDGSGKFIASFLRNPRLTDAIPVSYTHLRAHET
;
A
#
# COMPACT_ATOMS: atom_id res chain seq x y z
N GLY A 1 -9.31 3.09 23.15
CA GLY A 1 -8.46 3.64 24.19
C GLY A 1 -7.05 3.13 24.02
N LEU A 2 -6.05 3.92 24.41
CA LEU A 2 -4.64 3.48 24.44
C LEU A 2 -4.49 2.38 25.50
N ASP A 3 -3.64 1.42 25.21
CA ASP A 3 -3.30 0.35 26.16
C ASP A 3 -2.74 0.98 27.45
N ALA A 4 -3.18 0.48 28.61
CA ALA A 4 -2.79 0.99 29.92
C ALA A 4 -1.28 0.83 30.22
N ASN A 5 -0.53 0.11 29.38
CA ASN A 5 0.90 -0.11 29.52
C ASN A 5 1.75 0.80 28.61
N VAL A 6 1.16 1.79 27.97
CA VAL A 6 1.90 2.75 27.13
C VAL A 6 2.00 4.08 27.85
N ASP A 7 3.22 4.50 28.16
CA ASP A 7 3.51 5.83 28.67
C ASP A 7 3.39 6.85 27.53
N VAL A 8 2.54 7.84 27.70
CA VAL A 8 2.34 8.91 26.74
C VAL A 8 2.83 10.22 27.33
N VAL A 9 3.83 10.81 26.70
CA VAL A 9 4.38 12.11 27.08
C VAL A 9 4.01 13.14 26.01
N ALA A 10 3.37 14.24 26.42
CA ALA A 10 3.12 15.37 25.54
C ALA A 10 4.44 16.12 25.30
N LEU A 11 4.96 16.09 24.08
CA LEU A 11 6.20 16.77 23.71
C LEU A 11 5.98 18.21 23.30
N GLY A 12 4.77 18.55 22.87
CA GLY A 12 4.47 19.89 22.37
C GLY A 12 3.06 19.99 21.81
N GLN A 13 2.81 21.08 21.16
CA GLN A 13 1.53 21.41 20.56
C GLN A 13 1.77 22.00 19.17
N VAL A 14 0.95 21.59 18.20
CA VAL A 14 0.98 22.14 16.84
C VAL A 14 0.33 23.53 16.84
N THR A 15 1.01 24.51 16.25
CA THR A 15 0.53 25.89 16.11
C THR A 15 0.29 26.22 14.63
N SER A 16 -0.33 27.38 14.36
CA SER A 16 -0.49 27.89 12.99
C SER A 16 0.76 28.60 12.46
N ALA A 17 1.75 28.87 13.32
CA ALA A 17 3.00 29.47 12.90
C ALA A 17 3.91 28.41 12.25
N TYR A 18 4.57 28.78 11.14
CA TYR A 18 5.53 27.90 10.47
C TYR A 18 6.90 28.01 11.16
N GLU A 19 6.94 27.57 12.39
CA GLU A 19 8.10 27.66 13.29
C GLU A 19 8.17 26.44 14.23
N LEU A 20 9.37 26.11 14.67
CA LEU A 20 9.63 25.16 15.75
C LEU A 20 10.15 25.93 16.96
N ALA A 21 9.40 25.93 18.05
CA ALA A 21 9.81 26.53 19.31
C ALA A 21 10.12 25.45 20.34
N CYS A 22 11.30 25.54 20.97
CA CYS A 22 11.74 24.63 22.03
C CYS A 22 12.65 25.39 23.00
N ASP A 23 12.38 25.30 24.31
CA ASP A 23 13.20 25.88 25.37
C ASP A 23 13.53 27.38 25.17
N GLY A 24 12.55 28.14 24.69
CA GLY A 24 12.70 29.59 24.43
C GLY A 24 13.47 29.94 23.15
N GLN A 25 13.89 28.94 22.40
CA GLN A 25 14.45 29.14 21.06
C GLN A 25 13.37 28.92 20.00
N VAL A 26 13.44 29.72 18.94
CA VAL A 26 12.51 29.63 17.80
C VAL A 26 13.31 29.47 16.52
N ALA A 27 12.99 28.46 15.76
CA ALA A 27 13.51 28.23 14.42
C ALA A 27 12.41 28.47 13.38
N ASP A 28 12.64 29.33 12.43
CA ASP A 28 11.80 29.52 11.26
C ASP A 28 11.94 28.28 10.36
N LEU A 29 10.85 27.56 10.16
CA LEU A 29 10.86 26.33 9.37
C LEU A 29 11.10 26.59 7.88
N ALA A 30 10.82 27.77 7.36
CA ALA A 30 11.16 28.11 5.99
C ALA A 30 12.69 28.23 5.81
N VAL A 31 13.39 28.80 6.79
CA VAL A 31 14.85 28.88 6.81
C VAL A 31 15.48 27.49 6.99
N VAL A 32 14.92 26.69 7.89
CA VAL A 32 15.39 25.32 8.11
C VAL A 32 15.19 24.46 6.86
N GLN A 33 14.04 24.56 6.22
CA GLN A 33 13.75 23.87 4.97
C GLN A 33 14.70 24.28 3.85
N GLU A 34 14.94 25.58 3.69
CA GLU A 34 15.88 26.09 2.70
C GLU A 34 17.31 25.59 2.95
N ALA A 35 17.75 25.55 4.21
CA ALA A 35 19.06 25.04 4.59
C ALA A 35 19.16 23.52 4.32
N TRP A 36 18.10 22.78 4.61
CA TRP A 36 18.03 21.34 4.32
C TRP A 36 18.06 21.04 2.82
N GLU A 37 17.31 21.77 2.05
CA GLU A 37 17.22 21.59 0.60
C GLU A 37 18.50 22.03 -0.14
N ARG A 38 19.18 23.06 0.34
CA ARG A 38 20.41 23.60 -0.30
C ARG A 38 21.71 23.08 0.27
N GLY A 39 21.75 22.85 1.58
CA GLY A 39 22.99 22.61 2.30
C GLY A 39 23.52 21.18 2.24
N SER A 40 22.74 20.24 1.80
CA SER A 40 23.06 18.81 1.90
C SER A 40 23.65 18.23 0.62
N GLY A 41 23.82 18.99 -0.46
CA GLY A 41 24.23 18.46 -1.76
C GLY A 41 23.19 17.54 -2.40
N ILE A 42 22.00 17.48 -1.82
CA ILE A 42 20.88 16.67 -2.27
C ILE A 42 20.28 17.20 -3.58
N GLU A 43 20.58 18.44 -3.94
CA GLU A 43 20.09 19.09 -5.17
C GLU A 43 20.38 18.28 -6.45
N SER A 44 21.45 17.49 -6.44
CA SER A 44 21.78 16.60 -7.55
C SER A 44 21.01 15.28 -7.53
N VAL A 45 20.48 14.90 -6.36
CA VAL A 45 19.77 13.62 -6.14
C VAL A 45 18.24 13.83 -6.16
N PHE A 46 17.77 15.01 -5.72
CA PHE A 46 16.36 15.36 -5.74
C PHE A 46 16.14 16.66 -6.55
N PRO A 47 16.00 16.55 -7.87
CA PRO A 47 15.69 17.68 -8.74
C PRO A 47 14.23 18.15 -8.60
N TYR A 48 13.58 17.87 -7.48
CA TYR A 48 12.16 18.19 -7.24
C TYR A 48 11.89 19.62 -6.79
N ARG A 49 12.86 20.52 -6.91
CA ARG A 49 12.51 21.92 -6.87
C ARG A 49 11.69 22.24 -8.10
N THR A 50 10.39 22.36 -7.88
CA THR A 50 9.54 22.97 -8.89
C THR A 50 10.14 24.31 -9.26
N SER A 51 10.41 24.52 -10.54
CA SER A 51 10.84 25.83 -11.03
C SER A 51 9.77 26.88 -10.71
N PRO A 52 10.10 28.17 -10.68
CA PRO A 52 9.10 29.22 -10.51
C PRO A 52 7.97 29.11 -11.53
N GLU A 53 8.28 28.68 -12.75
CA GLU A 53 7.31 28.48 -13.83
C GLU A 53 6.39 27.29 -13.55
N GLU A 54 6.92 26.17 -13.06
CA GLU A 54 6.13 24.99 -12.67
C GLU A 54 5.23 25.32 -11.47
N ARG A 55 5.72 26.08 -10.52
CA ARG A 55 4.93 26.52 -9.37
C ARG A 55 3.78 27.43 -9.81
N ALA A 56 4.07 28.41 -10.66
CA ALA A 56 3.05 29.30 -11.22
C ALA A 56 2.02 28.51 -12.04
N ALA A 57 2.46 27.50 -12.81
CA ALA A 57 1.56 26.62 -13.54
C ALA A 57 0.66 25.80 -12.61
N ALA A 58 1.23 25.28 -11.50
CA ALA A 58 0.45 24.52 -10.50
C ALA A 58 -0.59 25.40 -9.79
N GLU A 59 -0.30 26.66 -9.54
CA GLU A 59 -1.23 27.63 -8.95
C GLU A 59 -2.42 27.96 -9.88
N THR A 60 -2.28 27.74 -11.20
CA THR A 60 -3.37 27.95 -12.16
C THR A 60 -4.32 26.76 -12.25
N VAL A 61 -3.96 25.62 -11.67
CA VAL A 61 -4.85 24.43 -11.65
C VAL A 61 -6.02 24.73 -10.72
N PRO A 62 -7.28 24.71 -11.21
CA PRO A 62 -8.42 24.94 -10.36
C PRO A 62 -8.48 23.86 -9.28
N ALA A 63 -8.80 24.28 -8.05
CA ALA A 63 -9.04 23.32 -6.97
C ALA A 63 -10.16 22.34 -7.40
N ILE A 64 -9.91 21.05 -7.23
CA ILE A 64 -10.94 20.05 -7.47
C ILE A 64 -11.99 20.23 -6.37
N SER A 65 -13.16 20.74 -6.75
CA SER A 65 -14.33 20.79 -5.87
C SER A 65 -15.29 19.68 -6.26
N PHE A 66 -15.71 18.91 -5.28
CA PHE A 66 -16.78 17.93 -5.46
C PHE A 66 -18.09 18.56 -4.99
N GLU A 67 -18.96 18.91 -5.92
CA GLU A 67 -20.27 19.51 -5.65
C GLU A 67 -21.41 18.46 -5.60
N GLY A 68 -21.10 17.20 -5.74
CA GLY A 68 -22.06 16.10 -5.67
C GLY A 68 -22.32 15.62 -4.25
N GLU A 69 -23.43 14.94 -4.05
CA GLU A 69 -23.62 14.15 -2.84
C GLU A 69 -22.56 13.03 -2.79
N ALA A 70 -21.94 12.82 -1.62
CA ALA A 70 -21.09 11.67 -1.41
C ALA A 70 -21.89 10.42 -1.80
N ALA A 71 -21.30 9.59 -2.66
CA ALA A 71 -21.94 8.32 -3.01
C ALA A 71 -22.33 7.62 -1.72
N PRO A 72 -23.57 7.13 -1.59
CA PRO A 72 -23.99 6.40 -0.40
C PRO A 72 -22.99 5.27 -0.17
N ALA A 73 -22.62 5.05 1.09
CA ALA A 73 -21.73 3.95 1.44
C ALA A 73 -22.22 2.69 0.71
N TYR A 74 -21.31 2.05 -0.03
CA TYR A 74 -21.66 0.85 -0.77
C TYR A 74 -22.21 -0.21 0.17
N HIS A 75 -23.50 -0.34 0.17
CA HIS A 75 -24.20 -1.46 0.76
C HIS A 75 -24.31 -2.54 -0.32
N GLY A 76 -23.16 -3.08 -0.73
CA GLY A 76 -23.14 -4.20 -1.63
C GLY A 76 -24.02 -5.33 -1.15
N PRO A 77 -24.52 -6.18 -2.04
CA PRO A 77 -25.22 -7.38 -1.60
C PRO A 77 -24.30 -8.08 -0.60
N ALA A 78 -24.81 -8.41 0.57
CA ALA A 78 -24.15 -9.34 1.48
C ALA A 78 -23.62 -10.49 0.61
N LEU A 79 -22.37 -10.86 0.79
CA LEU A 79 -21.74 -11.94 0.03
C LEU A 79 -22.77 -13.06 -0.13
N LEU A 80 -23.21 -13.27 -1.37
CA LEU A 80 -24.14 -14.33 -1.74
C LEU A 80 -23.38 -15.66 -1.72
N GLY A 81 -23.00 -16.08 -0.57
CA GLY A 81 -22.40 -17.35 -0.27
C GLY A 81 -22.79 -17.71 1.14
N ASP A 82 -22.85 -18.96 1.41
CA ASP A 82 -23.09 -19.46 2.76
C ASP A 82 -21.97 -18.89 3.66
N ALA A 83 -22.26 -17.75 4.27
CA ALA A 83 -21.32 -16.97 5.10
C ALA A 83 -21.13 -17.63 6.47
N SER A 84 -21.16 -18.93 6.54
CA SER A 84 -20.96 -19.70 7.76
C SER A 84 -19.50 -19.68 8.26
N GLY A 85 -18.59 -19.01 7.58
CA GLY A 85 -17.19 -18.90 7.97
C GLY A 85 -16.55 -17.56 7.64
N ALA A 86 -15.50 -17.20 8.40
CA ALA A 86 -14.68 -16.03 8.12
C ALA A 86 -14.03 -16.17 6.73
N PRO A 87 -14.03 -15.11 5.89
CA PRO A 87 -13.41 -15.16 4.57
C PRO A 87 -11.91 -15.38 4.68
N ARG A 88 -11.38 -16.27 3.84
CA ARG A 88 -9.94 -16.53 3.77
C ARG A 88 -9.30 -15.59 2.77
N VAL A 89 -8.17 -15.02 3.17
CA VAL A 89 -7.38 -14.11 2.36
C VAL A 89 -6.01 -14.72 2.12
N VAL A 90 -5.55 -14.80 0.88
CA VAL A 90 -4.16 -15.10 0.58
C VAL A 90 -3.41 -13.82 0.22
N ILE A 91 -2.27 -13.63 0.86
CA ILE A 91 -1.38 -12.48 0.68
C ILE A 91 -0.05 -13.01 0.14
N PRO A 92 0.13 -13.11 -1.19
CA PRO A 92 1.40 -13.53 -1.76
C PRO A 92 2.42 -12.40 -1.61
N VAL A 93 3.59 -12.76 -1.09
CA VAL A 93 4.71 -11.83 -0.87
C VAL A 93 5.79 -12.11 -1.89
N PHE A 94 6.11 -11.12 -2.67
CA PHE A 94 7.16 -11.14 -3.68
C PHE A 94 8.36 -10.31 -3.24
N PRO A 95 9.54 -10.49 -3.83
CA PRO A 95 10.67 -9.60 -3.58
C PRO A 95 10.29 -8.13 -3.80
N GLY A 96 10.55 -7.29 -2.80
CA GLY A 96 10.18 -5.86 -2.81
C GLY A 96 8.86 -5.53 -2.12
N ASN A 97 8.02 -6.50 -1.76
CA ASN A 97 6.87 -6.26 -0.88
C ASN A 97 7.31 -6.08 0.57
N ASN A 98 6.59 -5.26 1.33
CA ASN A 98 6.87 -5.02 2.76
C ASN A 98 5.64 -4.63 3.59
N CYS A 99 4.43 -4.73 3.04
CA CYS A 99 3.19 -4.38 3.74
C CYS A 99 2.33 -5.61 4.08
N GLU A 100 2.89 -6.81 4.05
CA GLU A 100 2.17 -8.06 4.24
C GLU A 100 1.59 -8.21 5.64
N TYR A 101 2.33 -7.82 6.67
CA TYR A 101 1.89 -7.94 8.06
C TYR A 101 0.80 -6.92 8.41
N ASP A 102 0.95 -5.68 7.95
CA ASP A 102 -0.06 -4.64 8.17
C ASP A 102 -1.36 -5.00 7.45
N SER A 103 -1.25 -5.55 6.23
CA SER A 103 -2.38 -6.05 5.46
C SER A 103 -3.05 -7.22 6.17
N ALA A 104 -2.29 -8.20 6.65
CA ALA A 104 -2.83 -9.33 7.40
C ALA A 104 -3.57 -8.86 8.65
N ALA A 105 -2.95 -7.98 9.44
CA ALA A 105 -3.56 -7.42 10.64
C ALA A 105 -4.86 -6.63 10.34
N ALA A 106 -4.92 -5.94 9.19
CA ALA A 106 -6.14 -5.25 8.77
C ALA A 106 -7.28 -6.22 8.45
N PHE A 107 -6.97 -7.31 7.74
CA PHE A 107 -7.94 -8.36 7.43
C PHE A 107 -8.40 -9.11 8.68
N GLU A 108 -7.51 -9.41 9.62
CA GLU A 108 -7.86 -10.03 10.90
C GLU A 108 -8.82 -9.15 11.71
N ARG A 109 -8.54 -7.84 11.78
CA ARG A 109 -9.45 -6.88 12.44
C ARG A 109 -10.83 -6.81 11.78
N ALA A 110 -10.89 -7.07 10.48
CA ALA A 110 -12.14 -7.15 9.72
C ALA A 110 -12.85 -8.51 9.85
N GLY A 111 -12.30 -9.45 10.61
CA GLY A 111 -12.89 -10.77 10.83
C GLY A 111 -12.55 -11.81 9.76
N ALA A 112 -11.58 -11.54 8.91
CA ALA A 112 -11.08 -12.49 7.92
C ALA A 112 -9.92 -13.34 8.46
N VAL A 113 -9.57 -14.40 7.74
CA VAL A 113 -8.43 -15.29 8.06
C VAL A 113 -7.36 -15.12 6.97
N PRO A 114 -6.36 -14.27 7.19
CA PRO A 114 -5.29 -14.08 6.23
C PRO A 114 -4.24 -15.19 6.30
N THR A 115 -3.67 -15.51 5.15
CA THR A 115 -2.52 -16.38 4.99
C THR A 115 -1.45 -15.62 4.21
N VAL A 116 -0.37 -15.25 4.87
CA VAL A 116 0.81 -14.65 4.24
C VAL A 116 1.63 -15.79 3.62
N TYR A 117 1.93 -15.69 2.32
CA TYR A 117 2.68 -16.70 1.59
C TYR A 117 3.88 -16.07 0.86
N VAL A 118 5.08 -16.38 1.32
CA VAL A 118 6.31 -15.87 0.71
C VAL A 118 6.68 -16.71 -0.52
N VAL A 119 6.74 -16.06 -1.68
CA VAL A 119 7.17 -16.69 -2.94
C VAL A 119 8.67 -16.88 -2.93
N ASN A 120 9.12 -18.13 -2.97
CA ASN A 120 10.53 -18.45 -3.04
C ASN A 120 10.99 -18.43 -4.51
N ASN A 121 11.88 -17.50 -4.86
CA ASN A 121 12.41 -17.30 -6.21
C ASN A 121 13.89 -17.66 -6.37
N LEU A 122 14.51 -18.30 -5.38
CA LEU A 122 15.96 -18.56 -5.36
C LEU A 122 16.40 -19.59 -6.40
N THR A 123 15.52 -20.51 -6.81
CA THR A 123 15.82 -21.53 -7.81
C THR A 123 14.60 -21.78 -8.71
N PRO A 124 14.80 -22.28 -9.95
CA PRO A 124 13.68 -22.66 -10.81
C PRO A 124 12.73 -23.69 -10.17
N LYS A 125 13.26 -24.62 -9.38
CA LYS A 125 12.46 -25.59 -8.62
C LYS A 125 11.61 -24.89 -7.57
N ALA A 126 12.20 -23.98 -6.79
CA ALA A 126 11.46 -23.23 -5.77
C ALA A 126 10.36 -22.34 -6.38
N VAL A 127 10.61 -21.74 -7.55
CA VAL A 127 9.59 -20.99 -8.30
C VAL A 127 8.43 -21.91 -8.72
N ALA A 128 8.72 -23.12 -9.23
CA ALA A 128 7.68 -24.06 -9.62
C ALA A 128 6.86 -24.57 -8.42
N GLU A 129 7.50 -24.83 -7.30
CA GLU A 129 6.85 -25.21 -6.04
C GLU A 129 6.00 -24.07 -5.50
N SER A 130 6.53 -22.86 -5.47
CA SER A 130 5.79 -21.66 -5.05
C SER A 130 4.57 -21.39 -5.94
N THR A 131 4.71 -21.57 -7.25
CA THR A 131 3.59 -21.45 -8.19
C THR A 131 2.48 -22.46 -7.88
N ALA A 132 2.83 -23.72 -7.64
CA ALA A 132 1.86 -24.75 -7.35
C ALA A 132 1.12 -24.50 -6.02
N GLU A 133 1.86 -24.10 -5.00
CA GLU A 133 1.28 -23.82 -3.68
C GLU A 133 0.42 -22.55 -3.70
N LEU A 134 0.88 -21.48 -4.34
CA LEU A 134 0.08 -20.27 -4.48
C LEU A 134 -1.23 -20.54 -5.24
N ALA A 135 -1.19 -21.34 -6.32
CA ALA A 135 -2.40 -21.73 -7.04
C ALA A 135 -3.38 -22.49 -6.14
N ARG A 136 -2.88 -23.36 -5.25
CA ARG A 136 -3.69 -24.07 -4.26
C ARG A 136 -4.32 -23.10 -3.26
N LEU A 137 -3.55 -22.16 -2.74
CA LEU A 137 -4.00 -21.15 -1.79
C LEU A 137 -5.05 -20.21 -2.40
N ILE A 138 -4.86 -19.76 -3.64
CA ILE A 138 -5.83 -18.92 -4.36
C ILE A 138 -7.18 -19.64 -4.47
N ARG A 139 -7.19 -20.92 -4.90
CA ARG A 139 -8.43 -21.70 -5.00
C ARG A 139 -9.11 -21.92 -3.65
N ALA A 140 -8.36 -21.87 -2.55
CA ALA A 140 -8.88 -22.05 -1.21
C ALA A 140 -9.30 -20.74 -0.53
N SER A 141 -9.09 -19.59 -1.17
CA SER A 141 -9.33 -18.26 -0.60
C SER A 141 -10.45 -17.53 -1.35
N GLN A 142 -11.10 -16.61 -0.69
CA GLN A 142 -12.12 -15.72 -1.25
C GLN A 142 -11.51 -14.41 -1.70
N ILE A 143 -10.35 -14.05 -1.16
CA ILE A 143 -9.67 -12.78 -1.43
C ILE A 143 -8.21 -13.06 -1.75
N VAL A 144 -7.68 -12.41 -2.78
CA VAL A 144 -6.26 -12.33 -3.09
C VAL A 144 -5.83 -10.89 -2.91
N MET A 145 -4.89 -10.63 -2.00
CA MET A 145 -4.37 -9.29 -1.72
C MET A 145 -2.88 -9.26 -2.04
N ILE A 146 -2.48 -8.45 -2.99
CA ILE A 146 -1.07 -8.24 -3.33
C ILE A 146 -0.59 -7.01 -2.57
N PRO A 147 0.34 -7.17 -1.61
CA PRO A 147 0.81 -6.06 -0.79
C PRO A 147 1.68 -5.11 -1.60
N GLY A 148 1.71 -3.85 -1.18
CA GLY A 148 2.60 -2.84 -1.72
C GLY A 148 4.06 -2.99 -1.25
N GLY A 149 4.89 -2.05 -1.62
CA GLY A 149 6.28 -1.93 -1.21
C GLY A 149 7.03 -0.97 -2.10
N PHE A 150 8.07 -0.35 -1.56
CA PHE A 150 8.86 0.65 -2.29
C PHE A 150 10.06 0.05 -3.02
N SER A 151 10.69 -0.95 -2.43
CA SER A 151 11.93 -1.49 -2.98
C SER A 151 11.67 -2.42 -4.15
N GLY A 152 12.01 -1.98 -5.32
CA GLY A 152 11.99 -2.79 -6.52
C GLY A 152 10.60 -3.03 -7.12
N GLY A 153 9.55 -2.33 -6.67
CA GLY A 153 8.22 -2.36 -7.29
C GLY A 153 8.12 -1.56 -8.57
N ASP A 154 8.93 -0.51 -8.67
CA ASP A 154 8.85 0.46 -9.76
C ASP A 154 9.62 0.03 -11.02
N GLU A 155 9.08 0.42 -12.17
CA GLU A 155 9.72 0.23 -13.46
C GLU A 155 10.89 1.24 -13.66
N PRO A 156 11.92 0.90 -14.49
CA PRO A 156 11.99 -0.29 -15.36
C PRO A 156 12.54 -1.56 -14.71
N ASP A 157 13.19 -1.48 -13.57
CA ASP A 157 13.97 -2.59 -12.99
C ASP A 157 13.30 -3.21 -11.74
N GLY A 158 12.05 -2.84 -11.48
CA GLY A 158 11.33 -3.25 -10.29
C GLY A 158 10.80 -4.68 -10.29
N SER A 159 10.36 -5.14 -9.11
CA SER A 159 9.76 -6.45 -8.93
C SER A 159 8.42 -6.62 -9.65
N GLY A 160 7.80 -5.54 -10.11
CA GLY A 160 6.55 -5.59 -10.88
C GLY A 160 6.65 -6.49 -12.11
N LYS A 161 7.78 -6.49 -12.82
CA LYS A 161 8.03 -7.42 -13.94
C LYS A 161 8.06 -8.88 -13.51
N PHE A 162 8.68 -9.16 -12.37
CA PHE A 162 8.71 -10.51 -11.82
C PHE A 162 7.32 -10.96 -11.42
N ILE A 163 6.57 -10.13 -10.70
CA ILE A 163 5.20 -10.41 -10.28
C ILE A 163 4.31 -10.68 -11.50
N ALA A 164 4.34 -9.81 -12.50
CA ALA A 164 3.56 -9.97 -13.73
C ALA A 164 3.93 -11.25 -14.49
N SER A 165 5.23 -11.55 -14.59
CA SER A 165 5.71 -12.79 -15.23
C SER A 165 5.30 -14.03 -14.45
N PHE A 166 5.42 -14.00 -13.12
CA PHE A 166 5.03 -15.09 -12.24
C PHE A 166 3.53 -15.38 -12.33
N LEU A 167 2.69 -14.36 -12.28
CA LEU A 167 1.24 -14.49 -12.36
C LEU A 167 0.74 -14.95 -13.75
N ARG A 168 1.54 -14.78 -14.81
CA ARG A 168 1.25 -15.32 -16.15
C ARG A 168 1.48 -16.83 -16.25
N ASN A 169 1.99 -17.50 -15.21
CA ASN A 169 2.11 -18.94 -15.23
C ASN A 169 0.73 -19.59 -15.42
N PRO A 170 0.56 -20.56 -16.35
CA PRO A 170 -0.73 -21.17 -16.63
C PRO A 170 -1.48 -21.69 -15.39
N ARG A 171 -0.76 -22.24 -14.43
CA ARG A 171 -1.37 -22.75 -13.18
C ARG A 171 -2.04 -21.63 -12.35
N LEU A 172 -1.50 -20.43 -12.40
CA LEU A 172 -2.03 -19.26 -11.70
C LEU A 172 -3.13 -18.59 -12.53
N THR A 173 -2.93 -18.45 -13.83
CA THR A 173 -3.97 -17.94 -14.73
C THR A 173 -5.22 -18.79 -14.74
N ASP A 174 -5.10 -20.11 -14.53
CA ASP A 174 -6.24 -21.01 -14.36
C ASP A 174 -6.89 -20.91 -12.97
N ALA A 175 -6.12 -20.53 -11.95
CA ALA A 175 -6.64 -20.41 -10.58
C ALA A 175 -7.38 -19.07 -10.35
N ILE A 176 -6.90 -17.99 -10.94
CA ILE A 176 -7.44 -16.64 -10.77
C ILE A 176 -8.87 -16.48 -11.34
N PRO A 177 -9.21 -16.95 -12.57
CA PRO A 177 -10.57 -16.84 -13.09
C PRO A 177 -11.59 -17.63 -12.27
N VAL A 178 -11.21 -18.77 -11.71
CA VAL A 178 -12.10 -19.54 -10.82
C VAL A 178 -12.44 -18.72 -9.58
N SER A 179 -11.46 -18.04 -9.00
CA SER A 179 -11.67 -17.09 -7.90
C SER A 179 -12.52 -15.89 -8.35
N TYR A 180 -12.25 -15.32 -9.53
CA TYR A 180 -12.93 -14.15 -10.07
C TYR A 180 -14.38 -14.43 -10.49
N THR A 181 -14.68 -15.59 -11.07
CA THR A 181 -16.04 -15.95 -11.48
C THR A 181 -16.96 -16.28 -10.31
N HIS A 182 -16.41 -16.68 -9.17
CA HIS A 182 -17.17 -16.94 -7.96
C HIS A 182 -17.29 -15.70 -7.04
N LEU A 183 -16.42 -14.73 -7.23
CA LEU A 183 -16.38 -13.48 -6.48
C LEU A 183 -16.54 -12.34 -7.50
N ARG A 184 -17.77 -11.94 -7.81
CA ARG A 184 -18.00 -10.78 -8.65
C ARG A 184 -17.47 -9.54 -7.95
N ALA A 185 -16.20 -9.19 -8.20
CA ALA A 185 -15.72 -7.84 -7.99
C ALA A 185 -16.30 -7.00 -9.15
N HIS A 186 -17.17 -6.06 -8.85
CA HIS A 186 -17.54 -5.03 -9.81
C HIS A 186 -16.41 -4.02 -9.82
N GLU A 187 -15.63 -4.03 -10.89
CA GLU A 187 -14.78 -2.90 -11.22
C GLU A 187 -15.70 -1.76 -11.67
N THR A 188 -15.64 -0.67 -10.94
CA THR A 188 -16.23 0.62 -11.34
C THR A 188 -15.18 1.45 -12.03
#